data_c679c419b5292e5c20dd60ad49ae86f1
#
_entry.id   c679c419b5292e5c20dd60ad49ae86f1
#
_cell.length_a   1.000
_cell.length_b   1.000
_cell.length_c   1.000
_cell.angle_alpha   90.00
_cell.angle_beta   90.00
_cell.angle_gamma   90.00
#
_symmetry.space_group_name_H-M   'P 1'
#
loop_
_entity.id
_entity.type
_entity.pdbx_description
1 polymer ?
#
loop_
_entity_poly.entity_id
_entity_poly.type
_entity_poly.pdbx_seq_one_letter_code
_entity_poly.pdbx_strand_id
1 'polypeptide(L)'
;LDAIRNVNALRRGTHLEAGVASWAQERLEEMTGGTVAMFEPDVAYRKEDMGIASSVDRIIRLSDALHLEKADGSVVIHEGEGIMEVKTDFYHHGRPKPEWVMQVMHQMLCTDLRWGIIACMDQGGKLHFYPVEFDPNVVNVMILAFAEFWELVKSDGEYPPIAEAEKPEFIDISDLLPETNSDLAQLCGDYLKASAEERMWKKTKEGIRDGIEQCMDALGVEHAALPSFEITSTTQMKEKRKMVATGEMAPSSKFSIKEISYE
;
A
#
# COMPACT_ATOMS: atom_id res chain seq x y z
N LEU A 1 -9.44 11.81 21.87
CA LEU A 1 -9.56 11.30 20.50
C LEU A 1 -8.72 12.20 19.62
N ASP A 2 -7.47 11.81 19.37
CA ASP A 2 -6.61 12.52 18.44
C ASP A 2 -7.30 12.59 17.07
N ALA A 3 -7.38 13.79 16.52
CA ALA A 3 -7.99 14.01 15.21
C ALA A 3 -7.34 13.09 14.20
N ILE A 4 -8.17 12.39 13.42
CA ILE A 4 -7.73 11.46 12.36
C ILE A 4 -6.70 12.17 11.50
N ARG A 5 -5.45 11.72 11.55
CA ARG A 5 -4.30 12.40 10.94
C ARG A 5 -4.38 12.52 9.41
N ASN A 6 -5.26 11.76 8.73
CA ASN A 6 -5.38 11.80 7.28
C ASN A 6 -6.83 11.64 6.78
N VAL A 7 -7.65 12.66 7.04
CA VAL A 7 -9.06 12.71 6.59
C VAL A 7 -9.20 12.53 5.06
N ASN A 8 -8.25 13.03 4.28
CA ASN A 8 -8.28 12.89 2.83
C ASN A 8 -8.05 11.45 2.36
N ALA A 9 -7.21 10.68 3.07
CA ALA A 9 -7.01 9.27 2.75
C ALA A 9 -8.27 8.44 3.03
N LEU A 10 -8.94 8.72 4.16
CA LEU A 10 -10.22 8.08 4.48
C LEU A 10 -11.30 8.40 3.45
N ARG A 11 -11.53 9.69 3.14
CA ARG A 11 -12.50 10.09 2.13
C ARG A 11 -12.23 9.46 0.78
N ARG A 12 -10.96 9.45 0.36
CA ARG A 12 -10.57 8.79 -0.89
C ARG A 12 -10.89 7.31 -0.87
N GLY A 13 -10.56 6.58 0.23
CA GLY A 13 -10.91 5.17 0.40
C GLY A 13 -12.40 4.96 0.18
N THR A 14 -13.24 5.67 0.91
CA THR A 14 -14.71 5.57 0.78
C THR A 14 -15.21 5.86 -0.63
N HIS A 15 -14.67 6.87 -1.32
CA HIS A 15 -15.13 7.22 -2.68
C HIS A 15 -14.63 6.25 -3.75
N LEU A 16 -13.50 5.60 -3.56
CA LEU A 16 -12.93 4.66 -4.54
C LEU A 16 -13.36 3.23 -4.32
N GLU A 17 -13.79 2.86 -3.12
CA GLU A 17 -14.08 1.49 -2.72
C GLU A 17 -15.03 0.78 -3.68
N ALA A 18 -16.19 1.37 -4.00
CA ALA A 18 -17.16 0.76 -4.90
C ALA A 18 -16.59 0.54 -6.32
N GLY A 19 -15.82 1.51 -6.83
CA GLY A 19 -15.18 1.39 -8.15
C GLY A 19 -14.10 0.33 -8.19
N VAL A 20 -13.27 0.24 -7.13
CA VAL A 20 -12.24 -0.80 -7.00
C VAL A 20 -12.88 -2.17 -6.84
N ALA A 21 -13.95 -2.28 -6.05
CA ALA A 21 -14.70 -3.53 -5.88
C ALA A 21 -15.29 -4.03 -7.21
N SER A 22 -15.92 -3.15 -7.99
CA SER A 22 -16.47 -3.50 -9.30
C SER A 22 -15.38 -3.97 -10.27
N TRP A 23 -14.27 -3.25 -10.32
CA TRP A 23 -13.14 -3.65 -11.15
C TRP A 23 -12.51 -4.97 -10.69
N ALA A 24 -12.42 -5.18 -9.36
CA ALA A 24 -11.95 -6.45 -8.81
C ALA A 24 -12.85 -7.61 -9.23
N GLN A 25 -14.16 -7.43 -9.22
CA GLN A 25 -15.11 -8.43 -9.68
C GLN A 25 -14.87 -8.81 -11.13
N GLU A 26 -14.76 -7.84 -12.04
CA GLU A 26 -14.47 -8.08 -13.47
C GLU A 26 -13.16 -8.87 -13.65
N ARG A 27 -12.11 -8.50 -12.91
CA ARG A 27 -10.82 -9.20 -12.97
C ARG A 27 -10.89 -10.63 -12.45
N LEU A 28 -11.66 -10.87 -11.39
CA LEU A 28 -11.86 -12.22 -10.85
C LEU A 28 -12.66 -13.09 -11.83
N GLU A 29 -13.66 -12.54 -12.52
CA GLU A 29 -14.40 -13.23 -13.58
C GLU A 29 -13.50 -13.60 -14.75
N GLU A 30 -12.62 -12.70 -15.18
CA GLU A 30 -11.60 -13.01 -16.21
C GLU A 30 -10.64 -14.12 -15.76
N MET A 31 -10.23 -14.12 -14.49
CA MET A 31 -9.28 -15.12 -13.96
C MET A 31 -9.90 -16.50 -13.78
N THR A 32 -11.17 -16.56 -13.37
CA THR A 32 -11.89 -17.83 -13.18
C THR A 32 -12.48 -18.36 -14.48
N GLY A 33 -12.78 -17.49 -15.44
CA GLY A 33 -13.59 -17.81 -16.62
C GLY A 33 -15.07 -18.03 -16.30
N GLY A 34 -15.48 -17.80 -15.05
CA GLY A 34 -16.83 -17.97 -14.52
C GLY A 34 -17.45 -16.68 -14.01
N THR A 35 -18.58 -16.80 -13.32
CA THR A 35 -19.29 -15.67 -12.72
C THR A 35 -18.85 -15.49 -11.27
N VAL A 36 -18.64 -14.24 -10.87
CA VAL A 36 -18.38 -13.83 -9.48
C VAL A 36 -19.56 -13.00 -8.99
N ALA A 37 -20.47 -13.60 -8.22
CA ALA A 37 -21.50 -12.83 -7.54
C ALA A 37 -20.84 -12.06 -6.37
N MET A 38 -21.13 -10.77 -6.29
CA MET A 38 -20.59 -9.88 -5.25
C MET A 38 -21.72 -9.09 -4.61
N PHE A 39 -21.70 -8.99 -3.30
CA PHE A 39 -22.67 -8.19 -2.56
C PHE A 39 -22.04 -7.52 -1.34
N GLU A 40 -22.55 -6.34 -1.03
CA GLU A 40 -22.18 -5.55 0.14
C GLU A 40 -23.15 -5.86 1.27
N PRO A 41 -22.66 -6.36 2.43
CA PRO A 41 -23.54 -6.63 3.57
C PRO A 41 -24.05 -5.32 4.21
N ASP A 42 -25.35 -5.24 4.47
CA ASP A 42 -25.98 -4.09 5.13
C ASP A 42 -25.74 -4.01 6.64
N VAL A 43 -25.20 -5.09 7.22
CA VAL A 43 -25.04 -5.24 8.67
C VAL A 43 -23.67 -5.78 9.03
N ALA A 44 -23.20 -5.46 10.23
CA ALA A 44 -22.00 -6.08 10.79
C ALA A 44 -22.30 -7.51 11.28
N TYR A 45 -21.38 -8.42 10.99
CA TYR A 45 -21.38 -9.78 11.53
C TYR A 45 -20.92 -9.78 12.99
N ARG A 46 -21.61 -10.52 13.85
CA ARG A 46 -21.34 -10.51 15.29
C ARG A 46 -21.13 -11.92 15.83
N LYS A 47 -20.24 -12.05 16.81
CA LYS A 47 -20.09 -13.20 17.69
C LYS A 47 -20.34 -12.71 19.11
N GLU A 48 -21.58 -12.80 19.56
CA GLU A 48 -22.03 -12.26 20.86
C GLU A 48 -21.31 -12.91 22.03
N ASP A 49 -21.03 -14.19 21.93
CA ASP A 49 -20.29 -14.98 22.93
C ASP A 49 -18.86 -14.48 23.15
N MET A 50 -18.24 -13.87 22.14
CA MET A 50 -16.91 -13.28 22.21
C MET A 50 -16.94 -11.75 22.34
N GLY A 51 -18.11 -11.13 22.21
CA GLY A 51 -18.25 -9.68 22.22
C GLY A 51 -17.57 -8.97 21.05
N ILE A 52 -17.47 -9.62 19.88
CA ILE A 52 -16.81 -9.06 18.70
C ILE A 52 -17.79 -8.86 17.54
N ALA A 53 -17.47 -7.90 16.68
CA ALA A 53 -18.22 -7.63 15.46
C ALA A 53 -17.29 -7.12 14.36
N SER A 54 -17.63 -7.39 13.11
CA SER A 54 -16.90 -6.90 11.96
C SER A 54 -17.82 -6.51 10.81
N SER A 55 -17.53 -5.38 10.18
CA SER A 55 -18.06 -5.05 8.87
C SER A 55 -17.17 -5.66 7.79
N VAL A 56 -17.77 -6.10 6.71
CA VAL A 56 -17.09 -6.70 5.55
C VAL A 56 -17.40 -5.84 4.35
N ASP A 57 -16.38 -5.46 3.58
CA ASP A 57 -16.60 -4.62 2.40
C ASP A 57 -17.46 -5.37 1.38
N ARG A 58 -17.08 -6.59 1.03
CA ARG A 58 -17.84 -7.44 0.10
C ARG A 58 -17.76 -8.90 0.49
N ILE A 59 -18.87 -9.63 0.24
CA ILE A 59 -18.85 -11.09 0.16
C ILE A 59 -18.92 -11.47 -1.31
N ILE A 60 -18.07 -12.39 -1.72
CA ILE A 60 -18.03 -12.90 -3.08
C ILE A 60 -18.39 -14.38 -3.10
N ARG A 61 -19.08 -14.80 -4.15
CA ARG A 61 -19.39 -16.21 -4.42
C ARG A 61 -18.89 -16.57 -5.80
N LEU A 62 -17.97 -17.51 -5.86
CA LEU A 62 -17.37 -18.00 -7.08
C LEU A 62 -18.20 -19.15 -7.67
N SER A 63 -18.48 -19.13 -8.99
CA SER A 63 -19.06 -20.28 -9.69
C SER A 63 -18.00 -21.31 -10.07
N ASP A 64 -16.77 -20.89 -10.23
CA ASP A 64 -15.62 -21.70 -10.65
C ASP A 64 -14.42 -21.42 -9.73
N ALA A 65 -13.50 -22.38 -9.65
CA ALA A 65 -12.33 -22.28 -8.79
C ALA A 65 -11.42 -21.11 -9.18
N LEU A 66 -11.02 -20.32 -8.20
CA LEU A 66 -10.08 -19.22 -8.34
C LEU A 66 -8.69 -19.66 -7.90
N HIS A 67 -7.72 -19.56 -8.80
CA HIS A 67 -6.33 -19.87 -8.53
C HIS A 67 -5.53 -18.58 -8.30
N LEU A 68 -4.98 -18.40 -7.10
CA LEU A 68 -4.18 -17.24 -6.74
C LEU A 68 -2.79 -17.66 -6.28
N GLU A 69 -1.78 -16.96 -6.76
CA GLU A 69 -0.40 -17.14 -6.33
C GLU A 69 -0.12 -16.29 -5.08
N LYS A 70 0.49 -16.92 -4.08
CA LYS A 70 1.01 -16.24 -2.88
C LYS A 70 2.40 -15.65 -3.14
N ALA A 71 2.85 -14.80 -2.22
CA ALA A 71 4.17 -14.17 -2.30
C ALA A 71 5.34 -15.16 -2.27
N ASP A 72 5.14 -16.36 -1.75
CA ASP A 72 6.13 -17.45 -1.72
C ASP A 72 6.12 -18.33 -2.98
N GLY A 73 5.28 -17.98 -3.98
CA GLY A 73 5.10 -18.73 -5.22
C GLY A 73 4.17 -19.94 -5.12
N SER A 74 3.60 -20.22 -3.94
CA SER A 74 2.58 -21.26 -3.80
C SER A 74 1.25 -20.78 -4.38
N VAL A 75 0.46 -21.71 -4.91
CA VAL A 75 -0.87 -21.43 -5.45
C VAL A 75 -1.93 -21.92 -4.48
N VAL A 76 -2.89 -21.06 -4.14
CA VAL A 76 -4.08 -21.43 -3.41
C VAL A 76 -5.29 -21.46 -4.31
N ILE A 77 -6.22 -22.36 -4.02
CA ILE A 77 -7.46 -22.53 -4.77
C ILE A 77 -8.62 -22.19 -3.83
N HIS A 78 -9.44 -21.25 -4.27
CA HIS A 78 -10.64 -20.82 -3.54
C HIS A 78 -11.88 -21.19 -4.32
N GLU A 79 -12.91 -21.63 -3.61
CA GLU A 79 -14.22 -22.01 -4.15
C GLU A 79 -15.33 -21.49 -3.22
N GLY A 80 -16.52 -21.34 -3.79
CA GLY A 80 -17.70 -20.95 -3.03
C GLY A 80 -17.65 -19.52 -2.52
N GLU A 81 -18.02 -19.33 -1.26
CA GLU A 81 -18.11 -17.99 -0.64
C GLU A 81 -16.84 -17.60 0.08
N GLY A 82 -16.44 -16.34 -0.09
CA GLY A 82 -15.31 -15.75 0.58
C GLY A 82 -15.49 -14.25 0.79
N ILE A 83 -14.55 -13.65 1.51
CA ILE A 83 -14.52 -12.23 1.80
C ILE A 83 -13.66 -11.52 0.74
N MET A 84 -14.06 -10.33 0.33
CA MET A 84 -13.19 -9.41 -0.39
C MET A 84 -13.09 -8.11 0.38
N GLU A 85 -11.89 -7.82 0.86
CA GLU A 85 -11.50 -6.56 1.49
C GLU A 85 -10.88 -5.64 0.44
N VAL A 86 -11.37 -4.40 0.34
CA VAL A 86 -10.93 -3.44 -0.65
C VAL A 86 -9.97 -2.44 -0.05
N LYS A 87 -8.81 -2.25 -0.68
CA LYS A 87 -7.79 -1.30 -0.24
C LYS A 87 -7.31 -0.41 -1.37
N THR A 88 -6.92 0.82 -1.02
CA THR A 88 -6.18 1.73 -1.89
C THR A 88 -4.90 2.14 -1.18
N ASP A 89 -3.74 1.80 -1.75
CA ASP A 89 -2.45 2.13 -1.15
C ASP A 89 -1.47 2.71 -2.16
N PHE A 90 -1.19 4.01 -2.04
CA PHE A 90 -0.26 4.68 -2.94
C PHE A 90 1.22 4.32 -2.73
N TYR A 91 1.54 3.74 -1.59
CA TYR A 91 2.91 3.30 -1.27
C TYR A 91 3.01 1.77 -1.22
N HIS A 92 2.26 1.12 -2.11
CA HIS A 92 2.19 -0.32 -2.16
C HIS A 92 3.54 -0.96 -2.51
N HIS A 93 3.96 -1.94 -1.70
CA HIS A 93 5.27 -2.61 -1.83
C HIS A 93 5.15 -4.07 -2.33
N GLY A 94 4.11 -4.40 -3.08
CA GLY A 94 3.93 -5.74 -3.68
C GLY A 94 3.48 -6.84 -2.70
N ARG A 95 3.14 -6.50 -1.47
CA ARG A 95 2.61 -7.42 -0.45
C ARG A 95 1.56 -6.75 0.42
N PRO A 96 0.59 -7.50 0.98
CA PRO A 96 -0.40 -6.93 1.87
C PRO A 96 0.25 -6.50 3.19
N LYS A 97 -0.29 -5.46 3.82
CA LYS A 97 0.12 -5.06 5.15
C LYS A 97 -0.39 -6.07 6.18
N PRO A 98 0.38 -6.39 7.23
CA PRO A 98 -0.06 -7.35 8.27
C PRO A 98 -1.42 -7.00 8.88
N GLU A 99 -1.69 -5.71 9.12
CA GLU A 99 -2.96 -5.24 9.66
C GLU A 99 -4.17 -5.54 8.76
N TRP A 100 -3.99 -5.56 7.42
CA TRP A 100 -5.06 -5.94 6.49
C TRP A 100 -5.34 -7.45 6.54
N VAL A 101 -4.29 -8.25 6.65
CA VAL A 101 -4.42 -9.69 6.81
C VAL A 101 -5.16 -10.01 8.12
N MET A 102 -4.79 -9.34 9.22
CA MET A 102 -5.47 -9.50 10.51
C MET A 102 -6.93 -9.05 10.45
N GLN A 103 -7.24 -7.97 9.71
CA GLN A 103 -8.60 -7.52 9.48
C GLN A 103 -9.43 -8.61 8.79
N VAL A 104 -8.92 -9.20 7.70
CA VAL A 104 -9.61 -10.29 6.97
C VAL A 104 -9.76 -11.53 7.85
N MET A 105 -8.75 -11.89 8.66
CA MET A 105 -8.86 -12.97 9.65
C MET A 105 -9.98 -12.73 10.65
N HIS A 106 -10.10 -11.50 11.17
CA HIS A 106 -11.19 -11.12 12.07
C HIS A 106 -12.56 -11.17 11.38
N GLN A 107 -12.64 -10.73 10.14
CA GLN A 107 -13.86 -10.82 9.33
C GLN A 107 -14.27 -12.29 9.12
N MET A 108 -13.30 -13.16 8.78
CA MET A 108 -13.55 -14.61 8.65
C MET A 108 -14.02 -15.24 9.95
N LEU A 109 -13.46 -14.85 11.10
CA LEU A 109 -13.92 -15.30 12.40
C LEU A 109 -15.37 -14.89 12.65
N CYS A 110 -15.77 -13.68 12.30
CA CYS A 110 -17.12 -13.17 12.51
C CYS A 110 -18.15 -13.79 11.54
N THR A 111 -17.76 -14.09 10.31
CA THR A 111 -18.63 -14.59 9.23
C THR A 111 -18.69 -16.11 9.12
N ASP A 112 -17.78 -16.83 9.78
CA ASP A 112 -17.52 -18.27 9.59
C ASP A 112 -17.02 -18.66 8.19
N LEU A 113 -16.62 -17.68 7.36
CA LEU A 113 -15.98 -17.94 6.08
C LEU A 113 -14.51 -18.37 6.29
N ARG A 114 -13.96 -19.10 5.33
CA ARG A 114 -12.65 -19.77 5.49
C ARG A 114 -11.55 -19.21 4.59
N TRP A 115 -11.89 -18.28 3.74
CA TRP A 115 -10.94 -17.59 2.89
C TRP A 115 -11.40 -16.17 2.57
N GLY A 116 -10.45 -15.35 2.20
CA GLY A 116 -10.71 -14.00 1.72
C GLY A 116 -9.64 -13.56 0.72
N ILE A 117 -9.91 -12.44 0.09
CA ILE A 117 -9.00 -11.77 -0.84
C ILE A 117 -8.88 -10.31 -0.42
N ILE A 118 -7.67 -9.78 -0.39
CA ILE A 118 -7.44 -8.34 -0.31
C ILE A 118 -7.25 -7.84 -1.74
N ALA A 119 -8.19 -7.04 -2.24
CA ALA A 119 -8.12 -6.36 -3.53
C ALA A 119 -7.55 -4.95 -3.31
N CYS A 120 -6.30 -4.73 -3.69
CA CYS A 120 -5.58 -3.48 -3.44
C CYS A 120 -5.25 -2.75 -4.74
N MET A 121 -5.75 -1.52 -4.90
CA MET A 121 -5.36 -0.63 -5.98
C MET A 121 -4.18 0.24 -5.55
N ASP A 122 -3.10 0.21 -6.33
CA ASP A 122 -1.90 1.03 -6.11
C ASP A 122 -2.00 2.43 -6.74
N GLN A 123 -0.95 3.24 -6.55
CA GLN A 123 -0.86 4.59 -7.12
C GLN A 123 -0.86 4.61 -8.65
N GLY A 124 -0.34 3.57 -9.29
CA GLY A 124 -0.33 3.41 -10.75
C GLY A 124 -1.67 2.99 -11.33
N GLY A 125 -2.67 2.76 -10.48
CA GLY A 125 -3.97 2.22 -10.88
C GLY A 125 -3.92 0.72 -11.17
N LYS A 126 -2.89 0.00 -10.73
CA LYS A 126 -2.82 -1.45 -10.85
C LYS A 126 -3.56 -2.12 -9.71
N LEU A 127 -4.34 -3.15 -10.02
CA LEU A 127 -5.05 -3.96 -9.04
C LEU A 127 -4.23 -5.22 -8.70
N HIS A 128 -4.07 -5.44 -7.39
CA HIS A 128 -3.35 -6.58 -6.82
C HIS A 128 -4.32 -7.42 -6.00
N PHE A 129 -4.18 -8.74 -6.07
CA PHE A 129 -4.97 -9.68 -5.27
C PHE A 129 -4.05 -10.45 -4.33
N TYR A 130 -4.42 -10.47 -3.05
CA TYR A 130 -3.71 -11.22 -2.02
C TYR A 130 -4.65 -12.20 -1.36
N PRO A 131 -4.45 -13.50 -1.56
CA PRO A 131 -5.27 -14.51 -0.88
C PRO A 131 -4.94 -14.56 0.60
N VAL A 132 -5.98 -14.72 1.41
CA VAL A 132 -5.89 -14.92 2.86
C VAL A 132 -6.70 -16.17 3.19
N GLU A 133 -6.02 -17.18 3.72
CA GLU A 133 -6.65 -18.40 4.21
C GLU A 133 -6.86 -18.30 5.72
N PHE A 134 -7.94 -18.90 6.21
CA PHE A 134 -8.22 -18.95 7.64
C PHE A 134 -7.14 -19.76 8.36
N ASP A 135 -6.39 -19.13 9.25
CA ASP A 135 -5.38 -19.78 10.08
C ASP A 135 -5.89 -19.91 11.53
N PRO A 136 -6.21 -21.15 11.98
CA PRO A 136 -6.69 -21.38 13.33
C PRO A 136 -5.73 -20.92 14.43
N ASN A 137 -4.42 -20.94 14.17
CA ASN A 137 -3.44 -20.53 15.17
C ASN A 137 -3.49 -19.01 15.37
N VAL A 138 -3.54 -18.25 14.28
CA VAL A 138 -3.70 -16.79 14.31
C VAL A 138 -5.01 -16.43 15.00
N VAL A 139 -6.11 -17.07 14.62
CA VAL A 139 -7.43 -16.82 15.19
C VAL A 139 -7.46 -17.15 16.69
N ASN A 140 -6.82 -18.21 17.14
CA ASN A 140 -6.73 -18.54 18.57
C ASN A 140 -6.02 -17.44 19.37
N VAL A 141 -4.92 -16.88 18.82
CA VAL A 141 -4.24 -15.75 19.46
C VAL A 141 -5.16 -14.53 19.53
N MET A 142 -5.92 -14.25 18.48
CA MET A 142 -6.90 -13.15 18.47
C MET A 142 -7.99 -13.36 19.53
N ILE A 143 -8.54 -14.56 19.67
CA ILE A 143 -9.56 -14.89 20.66
C ILE A 143 -9.03 -14.65 22.08
N LEU A 144 -7.80 -15.07 22.37
CA LEU A 144 -7.17 -14.82 23.67
C LEU A 144 -7.01 -13.31 23.94
N ALA A 145 -6.59 -12.55 22.94
CA ALA A 145 -6.47 -11.10 23.06
C ALA A 145 -7.83 -10.41 23.28
N PHE A 146 -8.90 -10.88 22.63
CA PHE A 146 -10.25 -10.36 22.85
C PHE A 146 -10.75 -10.69 24.28
N ALA A 147 -10.48 -11.89 24.77
CA ALA A 147 -10.84 -12.28 26.14
C ALA A 147 -10.13 -11.40 27.17
N GLU A 148 -8.81 -11.17 27.00
CA GLU A 148 -8.03 -10.27 27.86
C GLU A 148 -8.56 -8.84 27.82
N PHE A 149 -8.86 -8.32 26.64
CA PHE A 149 -9.44 -7.00 26.46
C PHE A 149 -10.75 -6.86 27.24
N TRP A 150 -11.66 -7.83 27.13
CA TRP A 150 -12.95 -7.78 27.82
C TRP A 150 -12.83 -7.92 29.35
N GLU A 151 -11.86 -8.68 29.85
CA GLU A 151 -11.57 -8.72 31.29
C GLU A 151 -11.07 -7.38 31.81
N LEU A 152 -10.20 -6.69 31.05
CA LEU A 152 -9.78 -5.34 31.39
C LEU A 152 -10.95 -4.35 31.37
N VAL A 153 -11.81 -4.40 30.38
CA VAL A 153 -13.00 -3.54 30.30
C VAL A 153 -13.94 -3.78 31.49
N LYS A 154 -14.18 -5.03 31.88
CA LYS A 154 -15.05 -5.38 33.01
C LYS A 154 -14.46 -4.94 34.36
N SER A 155 -13.15 -4.99 34.51
CA SER A 155 -12.45 -4.59 35.73
C SER A 155 -12.13 -3.09 35.82
N ASP A 156 -12.51 -2.29 34.82
CA ASP A 156 -12.10 -0.89 34.66
C ASP A 156 -10.55 -0.74 34.67
N GLY A 157 -9.89 -1.77 34.14
CA GLY A 157 -8.43 -1.85 34.07
C GLY A 157 -7.88 -1.03 32.91
N GLU A 158 -6.65 -0.55 33.05
CA GLU A 158 -5.94 0.10 31.95
C GLU A 158 -5.33 -0.96 31.02
N TYR A 159 -5.51 -0.78 29.72
CA TYR A 159 -4.79 -1.60 28.73
C TYR A 159 -3.29 -1.29 28.85
N PRO A 160 -2.43 -2.31 28.92
CA PRO A 160 -1.01 -2.04 29.04
C PRO A 160 -0.56 -1.14 27.87
N PRO A 161 0.27 -0.11 28.14
CA PRO A 161 0.77 0.74 27.09
C PRO A 161 1.40 -0.16 26.00
N ILE A 162 1.09 0.16 24.75
CA ILE A 162 1.75 -0.52 23.62
C ILE A 162 3.24 -0.37 23.91
N ALA A 163 3.90 -1.47 24.22
CA ALA A 163 5.35 -1.47 24.37
C ALA A 163 5.90 -0.81 23.10
N GLU A 164 6.68 0.28 23.26
CA GLU A 164 7.42 0.82 22.12
C GLU A 164 8.07 -0.39 21.46
N ALA A 165 7.78 -0.61 20.18
CA ALA A 165 8.31 -1.76 19.46
C ALA A 165 9.79 -1.81 19.79
N GLU A 166 10.22 -2.85 20.51
CA GLU A 166 11.62 -3.03 20.86
C GLU A 166 12.37 -2.83 19.54
N LYS A 167 13.27 -1.86 19.54
CA LYS A 167 14.12 -1.64 18.36
C LYS A 167 14.68 -3.00 18.05
N PRO A 168 14.53 -3.50 16.81
CA PRO A 168 14.96 -4.83 16.48
C PRO A 168 16.36 -5.03 17.04
N GLU A 169 16.51 -6.03 17.90
CA GLU A 169 17.80 -6.35 18.50
C GLU A 169 18.75 -6.59 17.33
N PHE A 170 19.79 -5.78 17.23
CA PHE A 170 20.81 -5.98 16.23
C PHE A 170 21.50 -7.30 16.53
N ILE A 171 21.16 -8.32 15.75
CA ILE A 171 21.87 -9.59 15.84
C ILE A 171 23.23 -9.37 15.18
N ASP A 172 24.30 -9.49 15.97
CA ASP A 172 25.65 -9.54 15.40
C ASP A 172 25.82 -10.87 14.65
N ILE A 173 25.90 -10.78 13.33
CA ILE A 173 26.07 -11.92 12.44
C ILE A 173 27.53 -12.15 12.05
N SER A 174 28.49 -11.44 12.69
CA SER A 174 29.90 -11.51 12.36
C SER A 174 30.47 -12.94 12.50
N ASP A 175 29.89 -13.74 13.39
CA ASP A 175 30.28 -15.14 13.63
C ASP A 175 29.49 -16.16 12.80
N LEU A 176 28.48 -15.70 12.03
CA LEU A 176 27.75 -16.58 11.12
C LEU A 176 28.58 -16.78 9.84
N LEU A 177 28.64 -18.01 9.38
CA LEU A 177 29.34 -18.53 8.19
C LEU A 177 30.15 -17.46 7.43
N PRO A 178 31.50 -17.46 7.50
CA PRO A 178 32.35 -16.37 6.96
C PRO A 178 32.06 -16.01 5.50
N GLU A 179 31.71 -17.02 4.69
CA GLU A 179 31.38 -16.84 3.27
C GLU A 179 30.09 -16.01 3.08
N THR A 180 29.03 -16.33 3.84
CA THR A 180 27.75 -15.59 3.78
C THR A 180 27.91 -14.16 4.27
N ASN A 181 28.74 -13.93 5.27
CA ASN A 181 29.06 -12.59 5.78
C ASN A 181 29.82 -11.75 4.74
N SER A 182 30.76 -12.37 4.04
CA SER A 182 31.52 -11.69 2.97
C SER A 182 30.61 -11.21 1.86
N ASP A 183 29.70 -12.07 1.39
CA ASP A 183 28.77 -11.73 0.30
C ASP A 183 27.78 -10.65 0.73
N LEU A 184 27.23 -10.75 1.95
CA LEU A 184 26.32 -9.74 2.48
C LEU A 184 27.02 -8.39 2.67
N ALA A 185 28.23 -8.37 3.20
CA ALA A 185 29.02 -7.16 3.37
C ALA A 185 29.35 -6.51 2.02
N GLN A 186 29.67 -7.32 1.01
CA GLN A 186 29.91 -6.85 -0.36
C GLN A 186 28.65 -6.23 -0.95
N LEU A 187 27.48 -6.89 -0.85
CA LEU A 187 26.20 -6.39 -1.33
C LEU A 187 25.80 -5.08 -0.64
N CYS A 188 26.02 -4.98 0.68
CA CYS A 188 25.77 -3.73 1.41
C CYS A 188 26.69 -2.61 0.93
N GLY A 189 27.96 -2.91 0.68
CA GLY A 189 28.95 -1.96 0.13
C GLY A 189 28.54 -1.48 -1.26
N ASP A 190 28.12 -2.37 -2.12
CA ASP A 190 27.70 -2.05 -3.49
C ASP A 190 26.40 -1.26 -3.50
N TYR A 191 25.42 -1.59 -2.61
CA TYR A 191 24.21 -0.79 -2.42
C TYR A 191 24.52 0.64 -1.98
N LEU A 192 25.44 0.83 -1.03
CA LEU A 192 25.81 2.17 -0.55
C LEU A 192 26.52 2.98 -1.65
N LYS A 193 27.39 2.34 -2.46
CA LYS A 193 28.01 3.00 -3.61
C LYS A 193 26.98 3.43 -4.64
N ALA A 194 26.10 2.53 -5.07
CA ALA A 194 25.03 2.83 -6.02
C ALA A 194 24.13 3.97 -5.52
N SER A 195 23.77 3.94 -4.21
CA SER A 195 22.97 5.01 -3.59
C SER A 195 23.71 6.37 -3.56
N ALA A 196 25.02 6.37 -3.38
CA ALA A 196 25.83 7.59 -3.42
C ALA A 196 25.91 8.14 -4.86
N GLU A 197 26.10 7.28 -5.85
CA GLU A 197 26.11 7.63 -7.27
C GLU A 197 24.75 8.20 -7.70
N GLU A 198 23.64 7.57 -7.31
CA GLU A 198 22.30 8.08 -7.58
C GLU A 198 22.11 9.51 -7.05
N ARG A 199 22.53 9.77 -5.79
CA ARG A 199 22.46 11.11 -5.19
C ARG A 199 23.31 12.11 -5.95
N MET A 200 24.53 11.71 -6.36
CA MET A 200 25.43 12.55 -7.14
C MET A 200 24.81 12.89 -8.50
N TRP A 201 24.29 11.90 -9.21
CA TRP A 201 23.63 12.10 -10.51
C TRP A 201 22.38 12.97 -10.38
N LYS A 202 21.59 12.78 -9.32
CA LYS A 202 20.42 13.62 -9.04
C LYS A 202 20.84 15.10 -8.87
N LYS A 203 21.87 15.36 -8.07
CA LYS A 203 22.41 16.71 -7.86
C LYS A 203 22.97 17.32 -9.16
N THR A 204 23.68 16.51 -9.95
CA THR A 204 24.21 16.94 -11.25
C THR A 204 23.08 17.31 -12.21
N LYS A 205 22.03 16.46 -12.28
CA LYS A 205 20.84 16.72 -13.11
C LYS A 205 20.11 18.00 -12.68
N GLU A 206 19.98 18.24 -11.38
CA GLU A 206 19.40 19.48 -10.85
C GLU A 206 20.23 20.70 -11.29
N GLY A 207 21.55 20.66 -11.13
CA GLY A 207 22.44 21.76 -11.57
C GLY A 207 22.41 22.02 -13.08
N ILE A 208 22.33 20.98 -13.91
CA ILE A 208 22.17 21.12 -15.36
C ILE A 208 20.83 21.76 -15.69
N ARG A 209 19.74 21.30 -15.04
CA ARG A 209 18.42 21.89 -15.20
C ARG A 209 18.40 23.37 -14.87
N ASP A 210 18.97 23.76 -13.72
CA ASP A 210 19.02 25.14 -13.28
C ASP A 210 19.81 26.00 -14.29
N GLY A 211 20.89 25.46 -14.88
CA GLY A 211 21.63 26.11 -15.95
C GLY A 211 20.83 26.34 -17.24
N ILE A 212 20.00 25.34 -17.62
CA ILE A 212 19.12 25.49 -18.79
C ILE A 212 18.03 26.53 -18.51
N GLU A 213 17.40 26.50 -17.33
CA GLU A 213 16.39 27.49 -16.92
C GLU A 213 16.97 28.91 -16.94
N GLN A 214 18.17 29.12 -16.42
CA GLN A 214 18.87 30.42 -16.49
C GLN A 214 19.09 30.89 -17.92
N CYS A 215 19.47 29.98 -18.83
CA CYS A 215 19.65 30.36 -20.26
C CYS A 215 18.29 30.74 -20.87
N MET A 216 17.22 30.03 -20.58
CA MET A 216 15.88 30.35 -21.09
C MET A 216 15.36 31.69 -20.55
N ASP A 217 15.57 31.93 -19.26
CA ASP A 217 15.21 33.20 -18.61
C ASP A 217 15.98 34.38 -19.23
N ALA A 218 17.30 34.22 -19.51
CA ALA A 218 18.12 35.22 -20.15
C ALA A 218 17.66 35.53 -21.60
N LEU A 219 17.07 34.56 -22.28
CA LEU A 219 16.47 34.70 -23.60
C LEU A 219 15.03 35.23 -23.55
N GLY A 220 14.37 35.22 -22.36
CA GLY A 220 12.99 35.64 -22.18
C GLY A 220 11.98 34.68 -22.82
N VAL A 221 12.30 33.39 -22.89
CA VAL A 221 11.47 32.39 -23.55
C VAL A 221 11.09 31.25 -22.59
N GLU A 222 9.83 30.82 -22.62
CA GLU A 222 9.34 29.64 -21.88
C GLU A 222 9.44 28.35 -22.72
N HIS A 223 9.56 28.50 -24.06
CA HIS A 223 9.67 27.38 -25.00
C HIS A 223 10.82 27.65 -25.95
N ALA A 224 11.69 26.69 -26.15
CA ALA A 224 12.82 26.76 -27.08
C ALA A 224 12.93 25.43 -27.86
N ALA A 225 13.27 25.55 -29.15
CA ALA A 225 13.56 24.40 -30.00
C ALA A 225 15.02 24.50 -30.48
N LEU A 226 15.75 23.41 -30.32
CA LEU A 226 17.06 23.15 -30.88
C LEU A 226 16.95 22.03 -31.92
N PRO A 227 17.93 21.78 -32.78
CA PRO A 227 17.82 20.75 -33.82
C PRO A 227 17.43 19.36 -33.32
N SER A 228 17.74 19.01 -32.07
CA SER A 228 17.47 17.69 -31.49
C SER A 228 16.65 17.74 -30.19
N PHE A 229 16.24 18.92 -29.71
CA PHE A 229 15.61 19.08 -28.43
C PHE A 229 14.49 20.11 -28.45
N GLU A 230 13.38 19.79 -27.80
CA GLU A 230 12.36 20.75 -27.37
C GLU A 230 12.50 20.99 -25.87
N ILE A 231 12.56 22.24 -25.45
CA ILE A 231 12.67 22.63 -24.04
C ILE A 231 11.45 23.46 -23.67
N THR A 232 10.80 23.07 -22.58
CA THR A 232 9.68 23.80 -22.01
C THR A 232 9.95 24.05 -20.53
N SER A 233 9.93 25.31 -20.12
CA SER A 233 10.00 25.74 -18.73
C SER A 233 8.71 26.48 -18.38
N THR A 234 7.91 25.91 -17.49
CA THR A 234 6.66 26.52 -17.03
C THR A 234 6.67 26.67 -15.52
N THR A 235 6.47 27.89 -15.04
CA THR A 235 6.33 28.17 -13.61
C THR A 235 4.86 28.16 -13.23
N GLN A 236 4.49 27.29 -12.30
CA GLN A 236 3.16 27.22 -11.73
C GLN A 236 3.20 27.68 -10.28
N MET A 237 2.33 28.60 -9.91
CA MET A 237 2.13 28.95 -8.51
C MET A 237 1.35 27.84 -7.81
N LYS A 238 1.95 27.22 -6.79
CA LYS A 238 1.31 26.20 -5.95
C LYS A 238 1.27 26.68 -4.52
N GLU A 239 0.16 26.39 -3.86
CA GLU A 239 0.01 26.63 -2.43
C GLU A 239 1.12 25.89 -1.65
N LYS A 240 1.85 26.64 -0.83
CA LYS A 240 2.88 26.07 0.02
C LYS A 240 2.22 25.32 1.18
N ARG A 241 2.18 23.99 1.09
CA ARG A 241 1.61 23.15 2.14
C ARG A 241 2.66 22.94 3.24
N LYS A 242 2.45 23.62 4.39
CA LYS A 242 2.95 23.16 5.68
C LYS A 242 1.91 22.24 6.32
N MET A 243 2.20 21.67 7.48
CA MET A 243 1.23 20.82 8.22
C MET A 243 -0.12 21.51 8.50
N VAL A 244 -0.18 22.83 8.33
CA VAL A 244 -1.41 23.64 8.23
C VAL A 244 -1.26 24.47 6.96
N ALA A 245 -2.27 24.45 6.08
CA ALA A 245 -2.26 25.31 4.88
C ALA A 245 -2.23 26.78 5.35
N THR A 246 -1.18 27.51 5.00
CA THR A 246 -0.97 28.90 5.43
C THR A 246 -1.62 29.91 4.48
N GLY A 247 -2.15 29.44 3.34
CA GLY A 247 -2.65 30.31 2.27
C GLY A 247 -1.53 31.01 1.46
N GLU A 248 -0.27 30.79 1.84
CA GLU A 248 0.88 31.35 1.09
C GLU A 248 1.12 30.56 -0.20
N MET A 249 1.19 31.29 -1.32
CA MET A 249 1.54 30.73 -2.61
C MET A 249 3.06 30.74 -2.79
N ALA A 250 3.64 29.61 -3.23
CA ALA A 250 5.05 29.53 -3.59
C ALA A 250 5.19 29.08 -5.04
N PRO A 251 6.16 29.61 -5.81
CA PRO A 251 6.38 29.18 -7.18
C PRO A 251 6.78 27.70 -7.22
N SER A 252 6.22 26.97 -8.17
CA SER A 252 6.59 25.59 -8.46
C SER A 252 6.85 25.48 -9.95
N SER A 253 8.09 25.16 -10.34
CA SER A 253 8.46 24.95 -11.74
C SER A 253 8.31 23.49 -12.13
N LYS A 254 7.82 23.24 -13.35
CA LYS A 254 7.87 21.94 -14.02
C LYS A 254 8.81 22.07 -15.20
N PHE A 255 9.85 21.24 -15.19
CA PHE A 255 10.87 21.19 -16.23
C PHE A 255 10.77 19.87 -16.99
N SER A 256 10.81 19.92 -18.33
CA SER A 256 10.87 18.73 -19.17
C SER A 256 11.75 18.97 -20.40
N ILE A 257 12.48 17.95 -20.78
CA ILE A 257 13.22 17.88 -22.04
C ILE A 257 12.73 16.61 -22.76
N LYS A 258 12.39 16.73 -24.02
CA LYS A 258 12.00 15.62 -24.89
C LYS A 258 12.96 15.58 -26.08
N GLU A 259 13.52 14.40 -26.34
CA GLU A 259 14.29 14.13 -27.54
C GLU A 259 13.34 14.00 -28.75
N ILE A 260 13.67 14.64 -29.84
CA ILE A 260 12.91 14.60 -31.10
C ILE A 260 13.74 13.77 -32.08
N SER A 261 13.21 12.60 -32.47
CA SER A 261 13.74 11.83 -33.58
C SER A 261 13.09 12.35 -34.88
N TYR A 262 13.88 12.88 -35.76
CA TYR A 262 13.46 13.15 -37.16
C TYR A 262 13.53 11.80 -37.90
N GLU A 263 12.39 11.25 -38.32
CA GLU A 263 12.33 10.23 -39.36
C GLU A 263 12.60 10.84 -40.75
#